data_892651ec8ff6346ec31f26f05e0ba3a1
#
_entry.id   892651ec8ff6346ec31f26f05e0ba3a1
#
_cell.length_a   1.000
_cell.length_b   1.000
_cell.length_c   1.000
_cell.angle_alpha   90.00
_cell.angle_beta   90.00
_cell.angle_gamma   90.00
#
_symmetry.space_group_name_H-M   'P 1'
#
loop_
_entity.id
_entity.type
_entity.pdbx_description
1 polymer ?
#
loop_
_entity_poly.entity_id
_entity_poly.type
_entity_poly.pdbx_seq_one_letter_code
_entity_poly.pdbx_strand_id
1 'polypeptide(L)'
;MVGSTLRDISRHVDCLAARDGPYAVVCGRTGCEPHPVSGLRFDDRDTAAEAAEAAAEYRATLRQYDPQVPFYEPLVHDVEDGPMGLAAAGDDDRRLRYLSFCHDVAGAIFEAFTDAGLREVESAAMETYLTLAEVVSDRDDFCLTMLWSMTSELAHRTTRTEHLPVVDAAADSLRGPRAPTAMRPDEGVRAAVEHLEHVGFVGSQSVSPARGDGWEVTLGEYALAERTGRLPTLPISIALAQRLPETPFRFAATTPLGDRRWRLRIEPGAVPDGLVSIDATDDQRLYDTDSEY
;
A
#
# COMPACT_ATOMS: atom_id res chain seq x y z
N MET A 1 -19.78 24.91 -0.16
CA MET A 1 -18.61 24.47 -0.95
C MET A 1 -18.51 22.97 -0.71
N VAL A 2 -18.64 22.17 -1.74
CA VAL A 2 -18.33 20.72 -1.65
C VAL A 2 -16.82 20.68 -1.50
N GLY A 3 -16.30 20.16 -0.39
CA GLY A 3 -14.87 20.00 -0.18
C GLY A 3 -14.31 19.05 -1.25
N SER A 4 -13.09 19.30 -1.74
CA SER A 4 -12.38 18.39 -2.64
C SER A 4 -12.19 17.07 -1.93
N THR A 5 -12.53 15.97 -2.59
CA THR A 5 -12.23 14.63 -2.05
C THR A 5 -10.74 14.36 -2.17
N LEU A 6 -10.19 13.42 -1.38
CA LEU A 6 -8.79 12.99 -1.52
C LEU A 6 -8.47 12.58 -2.97
N ARG A 7 -9.41 11.91 -3.63
CA ARG A 7 -9.29 11.52 -5.04
C ARG A 7 -9.26 12.70 -6.01
N ASP A 8 -10.05 13.74 -5.76
CA ASP A 8 -10.06 14.94 -6.61
C ASP A 8 -8.73 15.67 -6.50
N ILE A 9 -8.16 15.75 -5.30
CA ILE A 9 -6.85 16.35 -5.05
C ILE A 9 -5.75 15.52 -5.74
N SER A 10 -5.75 14.21 -5.59
CA SER A 10 -4.78 13.32 -6.26
C SER A 10 -4.86 13.48 -7.78
N ARG A 11 -6.07 13.48 -8.35
CA ARG A 11 -6.27 13.68 -9.79
C ARG A 11 -5.77 15.05 -10.28
N HIS A 12 -5.97 16.08 -9.47
CA HIS A 12 -5.44 17.41 -9.78
C HIS A 12 -3.92 17.40 -9.84
N VAL A 13 -3.25 16.80 -8.85
CA VAL A 13 -1.79 16.65 -8.83
C VAL A 13 -1.31 15.85 -10.04
N ASP A 14 -2.00 14.79 -10.41
CA ASP A 14 -1.69 13.99 -11.60
C ASP A 14 -1.75 14.81 -12.90
N CYS A 15 -2.71 15.74 -12.99
CA CYS A 15 -2.82 16.64 -14.15
C CYS A 15 -1.69 17.66 -14.24
N LEU A 16 -1.05 18.01 -13.12
CA LEU A 16 0.10 18.91 -13.08
C LEU A 16 1.41 18.20 -13.42
N ALA A 17 1.45 16.88 -13.34
CA ALA A 17 2.66 16.10 -13.50
C ALA A 17 3.15 16.06 -14.94
N ALA A 18 4.45 16.23 -15.11
CA ALA A 18 5.19 16.10 -16.37
C ALA A 18 5.90 14.74 -16.47
N ARG A 19 6.30 14.37 -17.69
CA ARG A 19 6.99 13.09 -17.92
C ARG A 19 8.42 13.08 -17.38
N ASP A 20 9.18 14.16 -17.59
CA ASP A 20 10.63 14.26 -17.30
C ASP A 20 11.02 15.67 -16.81
N GLY A 21 10.16 16.30 -16.00
CA GLY A 21 10.42 17.64 -15.48
C GLY A 21 11.57 17.66 -14.47
N PRO A 22 12.27 18.79 -14.33
CA PRO A 22 13.41 18.94 -13.43
C PRO A 22 13.01 19.13 -11.96
N TYR A 23 11.73 19.32 -11.66
CA TYR A 23 11.29 19.59 -10.30
C TYR A 23 10.54 18.39 -9.71
N ALA A 24 10.75 18.17 -8.41
CA ALA A 24 10.01 17.22 -7.56
C ALA A 24 9.46 17.94 -6.34
N VAL A 25 8.48 17.35 -5.69
CA VAL A 25 7.98 17.80 -4.38
C VAL A 25 8.40 16.80 -3.31
N VAL A 26 9.14 17.28 -2.34
CA VAL A 26 9.69 16.46 -1.25
C VAL A 26 9.32 17.05 0.11
N CYS A 27 9.33 16.23 1.14
CA CYS A 27 9.22 16.71 2.52
C CYS A 27 10.54 17.34 2.95
N GLY A 28 10.54 18.61 3.35
CA GLY A 28 11.74 19.33 3.81
C GLY A 28 12.40 18.73 5.04
N ARG A 29 11.70 17.91 5.81
CA ARG A 29 12.24 17.24 7.01
C ARG A 29 12.88 15.90 6.71
N THR A 30 12.32 15.13 5.76
CA THR A 30 12.70 13.73 5.54
C THR A 30 13.28 13.48 4.15
N GLY A 31 13.14 14.42 3.20
CA GLY A 31 13.49 14.21 1.82
C GLY A 31 12.61 13.21 1.06
N CYS A 32 11.64 12.58 1.73
CA CYS A 32 10.71 11.67 1.10
C CYS A 32 9.72 12.43 0.21
N GLU A 33 9.28 11.82 -0.87
CA GLU A 33 8.19 12.30 -1.70
C GLU A 33 6.87 11.76 -1.13
N PRO A 34 6.03 12.59 -0.46
CA PRO A 34 4.79 12.10 0.13
C PRO A 34 3.72 11.86 -0.93
N HIS A 35 2.80 10.92 -0.70
CA HIS A 35 1.59 10.84 -1.52
C HIS A 35 0.77 12.15 -1.38
N PRO A 36 0.19 12.74 -2.46
CA PRO A 36 0.03 12.20 -3.80
C PRO A 36 1.15 12.59 -4.81
N VAL A 37 2.22 13.25 -4.40
CA VAL A 37 3.30 13.72 -5.29
C VAL A 37 4.44 12.70 -5.48
N SER A 38 4.36 11.55 -4.85
CA SER A 38 5.41 10.52 -4.89
C SER A 38 5.67 10.01 -6.32
N GLY A 39 6.92 10.06 -6.75
CA GLY A 39 7.35 9.64 -8.10
C GLY A 39 6.97 10.63 -9.21
N LEU A 40 6.36 11.77 -8.88
CA LEU A 40 5.99 12.77 -9.87
C LEU A 40 7.14 13.75 -10.15
N ARG A 41 7.11 14.30 -11.36
CA ARG A 41 8.00 15.38 -11.80
C ARG A 41 7.18 16.51 -12.41
N PHE A 42 7.72 17.70 -12.40
CA PHE A 42 7.04 18.91 -12.86
C PHE A 42 7.96 19.70 -13.78
N ASP A 43 7.38 20.29 -14.83
CA ASP A 43 8.16 21.00 -15.87
C ASP A 43 8.76 22.31 -15.38
N ASP A 44 8.08 22.98 -14.47
CA ASP A 44 8.52 24.26 -13.92
C ASP A 44 8.24 24.34 -12.41
N ARG A 45 8.89 25.34 -11.78
CA ARG A 45 8.83 25.53 -10.34
C ARG A 45 7.45 25.96 -9.85
N ASP A 46 6.69 26.70 -10.64
CA ASP A 46 5.38 27.20 -10.25
C ASP A 46 4.37 26.04 -10.25
N THR A 47 4.41 25.17 -11.26
CA THR A 47 3.62 23.94 -11.31
C THR A 47 3.97 22.99 -10.17
N ALA A 48 5.26 22.86 -9.83
CA ALA A 48 5.68 22.08 -8.67
C ALA A 48 5.19 22.67 -7.34
N ALA A 49 5.15 24.02 -7.23
CA ALA A 49 4.61 24.69 -6.04
C ALA A 49 3.11 24.47 -5.90
N GLU A 50 2.34 24.53 -7.00
CA GLU A 50 0.92 24.19 -6.99
C GLU A 50 0.68 22.74 -6.53
N ALA A 51 1.50 21.80 -7.02
CA ALA A 51 1.44 20.41 -6.59
C ALA A 51 1.80 20.23 -5.10
N ALA A 52 2.75 21.02 -4.58
CA ALA A 52 3.11 21.02 -3.16
C ALA A 52 1.95 21.54 -2.27
N GLU A 53 1.24 22.60 -2.71
CA GLU A 53 0.05 23.10 -2.03
C GLU A 53 -1.07 22.04 -2.03
N ALA A 54 -1.32 21.39 -3.16
CA ALA A 54 -2.30 20.32 -3.27
C ALA A 54 -1.92 19.11 -2.39
N ALA A 55 -0.65 18.75 -2.29
CA ALA A 55 -0.19 17.70 -1.37
C ALA A 55 -0.41 18.09 0.10
N ALA A 56 -0.22 19.35 0.45
CA ALA A 56 -0.52 19.84 1.80
C ALA A 56 -2.04 19.80 2.09
N GLU A 57 -2.89 20.17 1.11
CA GLU A 57 -4.35 20.06 1.21
C GLU A 57 -4.79 18.60 1.38
N TYR A 58 -4.22 17.67 0.59
CA TYR A 58 -4.46 16.24 0.73
C TYR A 58 -4.21 15.76 2.16
N ARG A 59 -3.06 16.10 2.73
CA ARG A 59 -2.71 15.73 4.10
C ARG A 59 -3.58 16.43 5.15
N ALA A 60 -3.98 17.65 4.91
CA ALA A 60 -4.92 18.37 5.79
C ALA A 60 -6.31 17.73 5.77
N THR A 61 -6.78 17.31 4.61
CA THR A 61 -8.05 16.59 4.44
C THR A 61 -7.98 15.23 5.12
N LEU A 62 -6.91 14.48 4.90
CA LEU A 62 -6.71 13.17 5.54
C LEU A 62 -6.67 13.30 7.08
N ARG A 63 -6.07 14.36 7.63
CA ARG A 63 -6.07 14.62 9.08
C ARG A 63 -7.43 15.00 9.68
N GLN A 64 -8.40 15.36 8.86
CA GLN A 64 -9.78 15.54 9.35
C GLN A 64 -10.41 14.20 9.72
N TYR A 65 -10.01 13.14 9.03
CA TYR A 65 -10.45 11.78 9.32
C TYR A 65 -9.53 11.10 10.35
N ASP A 66 -8.22 11.37 10.29
CA ASP A 66 -7.22 10.79 11.17
C ASP A 66 -6.21 11.85 11.66
N PRO A 67 -6.37 12.37 12.88
CA PRO A 67 -5.46 13.35 13.47
C PRO A 67 -4.02 12.85 13.63
N GLN A 68 -3.78 11.55 13.53
CA GLN A 68 -2.45 10.93 13.68
C GLN A 68 -1.64 10.92 12.40
N VAL A 69 -2.22 11.28 11.25
CA VAL A 69 -1.50 11.38 9.96
C VAL A 69 -0.26 12.25 10.11
N PRO A 70 0.92 11.76 9.70
CA PRO A 70 2.17 12.50 9.80
C PRO A 70 2.11 13.87 9.14
N PHE A 71 2.72 14.84 9.77
CA PHE A 71 2.87 16.16 9.20
C PHE A 71 4.05 16.19 8.24
N TYR A 72 3.80 16.60 7.00
CA TYR A 72 4.81 16.84 5.97
C TYR A 72 4.91 18.34 5.69
N GLU A 73 6.11 18.77 5.36
CA GLU A 73 6.41 20.11 4.85
C GLU A 73 6.79 19.97 3.36
N PRO A 74 5.81 20.00 2.44
CA PRO A 74 6.10 19.86 1.02
C PRO A 74 6.92 21.04 0.51
N LEU A 75 8.07 20.74 -0.09
CA LEU A 75 8.98 21.72 -0.69
C LEU A 75 9.29 21.34 -2.13
N VAL A 76 9.42 22.34 -2.98
CA VAL A 76 9.90 22.14 -4.36
C VAL A 76 11.41 21.93 -4.35
N HIS A 77 11.83 20.82 -4.94
CA HIS A 77 13.22 20.41 -5.07
C HIS A 77 13.60 20.33 -6.55
N ASP A 78 14.77 20.90 -6.91
CA ASP A 78 15.37 20.74 -8.22
C ASP A 78 16.16 19.43 -8.26
N VAL A 79 15.75 18.51 -9.14
CA VAL A 79 16.34 17.17 -9.22
C VAL A 79 17.78 17.21 -9.75
N GLU A 80 18.16 18.25 -10.51
CA GLU A 80 19.52 18.44 -11.01
C GLU A 80 20.51 18.81 -9.90
N ASP A 81 20.02 19.37 -8.78
CA ASP A 81 20.85 19.66 -7.60
C ASP A 81 21.31 18.39 -6.84
N GLY A 82 20.91 17.22 -7.32
CA GLY A 82 21.21 15.93 -6.71
C GLY A 82 20.24 15.55 -5.60
N PRO A 83 20.36 14.34 -5.04
CA PRO A 83 19.50 13.94 -3.94
C PRO A 83 19.69 14.91 -2.77
N MET A 84 18.59 15.46 -2.27
CA MET A 84 18.63 16.31 -1.08
C MET A 84 19.28 15.49 0.04
N GLY A 85 20.57 15.77 0.30
CA GLY A 85 21.41 15.02 1.24
C GLY A 85 20.94 15.25 2.67
N LEU A 86 19.84 14.64 3.01
CA LEU A 86 19.45 14.47 4.39
C LEU A 86 20.31 13.33 4.97
N ALA A 87 20.90 13.62 6.11
CA ALA A 87 21.71 12.68 6.89
C ALA A 87 21.08 11.30 6.91
N ALA A 88 21.90 10.26 6.89
CA ALA A 88 21.52 8.86 6.86
C ALA A 88 20.18 8.62 7.59
N ALA A 89 19.20 8.10 6.85
CA ALA A 89 17.84 7.88 7.34
C ALA A 89 17.89 7.21 8.72
N GLY A 90 17.59 7.96 9.77
CA GLY A 90 17.54 7.46 11.13
C GLY A 90 16.27 6.63 11.36
N ASP A 91 16.16 6.01 12.53
CA ASP A 91 14.96 5.24 12.92
C ASP A 91 13.67 6.09 12.81
N ASP A 92 13.77 7.41 13.05
CA ASP A 92 12.63 8.33 12.88
C ASP A 92 12.14 8.43 11.44
N ASP A 93 13.02 8.42 10.45
CA ASP A 93 12.66 8.46 9.03
C ASP A 93 11.99 7.16 8.59
N ARG A 94 12.49 6.02 9.07
CA ARG A 94 11.88 4.71 8.81
C ARG A 94 10.46 4.65 9.39
N ARG A 95 10.31 5.12 10.62
CA ARG A 95 9.00 5.20 11.28
C ARG A 95 8.03 6.12 10.54
N LEU A 96 8.49 7.28 10.07
CA LEU A 96 7.65 8.19 9.30
C LEU A 96 7.20 7.59 7.96
N ARG A 97 8.09 6.88 7.23
CA ARG A 97 7.71 6.17 6.01
C ARG A 97 6.66 5.09 6.27
N TYR A 98 6.88 4.32 7.33
CA TYR A 98 5.94 3.29 7.76
C TYR A 98 4.54 3.86 8.07
N LEU A 99 4.48 4.89 8.93
CA LEU A 99 3.22 5.56 9.28
C LEU A 99 2.54 6.16 8.05
N SER A 100 3.30 6.83 7.20
CA SER A 100 2.77 7.39 5.96
C SER A 100 2.15 6.32 5.07
N PHE A 101 2.86 5.23 4.84
CA PHE A 101 2.37 4.10 4.07
C PHE A 101 1.06 3.55 4.64
N CYS A 102 0.99 3.32 5.95
CA CYS A 102 -0.21 2.81 6.59
C CYS A 102 -1.41 3.74 6.40
N HIS A 103 -1.23 5.05 6.59
CA HIS A 103 -2.30 6.03 6.42
C HIS A 103 -2.72 6.18 4.95
N ASP A 104 -1.77 6.18 4.01
CA ASP A 104 -2.07 6.29 2.58
C ASP A 104 -2.86 5.07 2.10
N VAL A 105 -2.44 3.87 2.49
CA VAL A 105 -3.15 2.62 2.15
C VAL A 105 -4.53 2.59 2.79
N ALA A 106 -4.67 2.97 4.06
CA ALA A 106 -5.96 3.01 4.73
C ALA A 106 -6.92 4.02 4.08
N GLY A 107 -6.44 5.22 3.75
CA GLY A 107 -7.21 6.23 3.03
C GLY A 107 -7.70 5.74 1.67
N ALA A 108 -6.81 5.11 0.89
CA ALA A 108 -7.14 4.55 -0.41
C ALA A 108 -8.16 3.40 -0.32
N ILE A 109 -8.04 2.52 0.67
CA ILE A 109 -9.02 1.45 0.93
C ILE A 109 -10.38 2.04 1.29
N PHE A 110 -10.41 3.06 2.16
CA PHE A 110 -11.66 3.69 2.57
C PHE A 110 -12.37 4.36 1.39
N GLU A 111 -11.66 5.09 0.53
CA GLU A 111 -12.21 5.65 -0.71
C GLU A 111 -12.72 4.55 -1.65
N ALA A 112 -11.97 3.43 -1.77
CA ALA A 112 -12.39 2.31 -2.59
C ALA A 112 -13.70 1.66 -2.09
N PHE A 113 -13.98 1.63 -0.78
CA PHE A 113 -15.26 1.19 -0.23
C PHE A 113 -16.40 2.10 -0.69
N THR A 114 -16.19 3.42 -0.63
CA THR A 114 -17.17 4.41 -1.09
C THR A 114 -17.45 4.25 -2.59
N ASP A 115 -16.42 4.13 -3.41
CA ASP A 115 -16.52 3.96 -4.87
C ASP A 115 -17.22 2.65 -5.27
N ALA A 116 -16.95 1.57 -4.54
CA ALA A 116 -17.59 0.27 -4.74
C ALA A 116 -19.01 0.19 -4.15
N GLY A 117 -19.48 1.23 -3.46
CA GLY A 117 -20.79 1.27 -2.81
C GLY A 117 -20.92 0.33 -1.61
N LEU A 118 -19.82 -0.06 -0.99
CA LEU A 118 -19.73 -0.98 0.16
C LEU A 118 -20.04 -0.27 1.48
N ARG A 119 -21.22 0.34 1.58
CA ARG A 119 -21.62 1.20 2.72
C ARG A 119 -21.58 0.51 4.08
N GLU A 120 -21.87 -0.78 4.13
CA GLU A 120 -21.81 -1.55 5.39
C GLU A 120 -20.37 -1.73 5.86
N VAL A 121 -19.43 -1.98 4.94
CA VAL A 121 -18.00 -2.07 5.23
C VAL A 121 -17.43 -0.71 5.64
N GLU A 122 -17.80 0.34 4.89
CA GLU A 122 -17.42 1.73 5.18
C GLU A 122 -17.87 2.14 6.59
N SER A 123 -19.15 1.89 6.93
CA SER A 123 -19.69 2.23 8.26
C SER A 123 -19.00 1.45 9.38
N ALA A 124 -18.75 0.15 9.19
CA ALA A 124 -18.06 -0.67 10.18
C ALA A 124 -16.58 -0.26 10.35
N ALA A 125 -15.89 0.09 9.27
CA ALA A 125 -14.54 0.62 9.31
C ALA A 125 -14.48 1.96 10.07
N MET A 126 -15.44 2.86 9.84
CA MET A 126 -15.52 4.13 10.54
C MET A 126 -15.84 3.95 12.04
N GLU A 127 -16.76 3.06 12.41
CA GLU A 127 -17.07 2.76 13.81
C GLU A 127 -15.85 2.20 14.54
N THR A 128 -15.13 1.30 13.88
CA THR A 128 -13.87 0.76 14.42
C THR A 128 -12.81 1.84 14.56
N TYR A 129 -12.64 2.71 13.56
CA TYR A 129 -11.73 3.85 13.63
C TYR A 129 -12.01 4.73 14.85
N LEU A 130 -13.27 5.12 15.06
CA LEU A 130 -13.67 5.98 16.19
C LEU A 130 -13.36 5.29 17.54
N THR A 131 -13.65 3.99 17.63
CA THR A 131 -13.35 3.20 18.85
C THR A 131 -11.84 3.12 19.11
N LEU A 132 -11.04 2.88 18.07
CA LEU A 132 -9.59 2.78 18.18
C LEU A 132 -8.96 4.12 18.56
N ALA A 133 -9.47 5.23 18.00
CA ALA A 133 -8.98 6.57 18.29
C ALA A 133 -9.14 6.96 19.77
N GLU A 134 -10.09 6.35 20.47
CA GLU A 134 -10.31 6.59 21.90
C GLU A 134 -9.39 5.76 22.80
N VAL A 135 -8.95 4.56 22.37
CA VAL A 135 -8.28 3.59 23.24
C VAL A 135 -6.83 3.34 22.90
N VAL A 136 -6.40 3.59 21.67
CA VAL A 136 -5.04 3.33 21.20
C VAL A 136 -4.22 4.62 21.17
N SER A 137 -3.24 4.71 22.05
CA SER A 137 -2.38 5.91 22.18
C SER A 137 -1.13 5.85 21.31
N ASP A 138 -0.63 4.66 20.96
CA ASP A 138 0.53 4.50 20.10
C ASP A 138 0.12 4.56 18.63
N ARG A 139 0.84 5.36 17.86
CA ARG A 139 0.51 5.60 16.43
C ARG A 139 0.75 4.38 15.56
N ASP A 140 1.79 3.61 15.86
CA ASP A 140 2.15 2.41 15.08
C ASP A 140 1.08 1.34 15.30
N ASP A 141 0.67 1.13 16.55
CA ASP A 141 -0.39 0.20 16.91
C ASP A 141 -1.74 0.62 16.33
N PHE A 142 -2.03 1.92 16.32
CA PHE A 142 -3.25 2.46 15.74
C PHE A 142 -3.35 2.15 14.25
N CYS A 143 -2.32 2.49 13.47
CA CYS A 143 -2.29 2.27 12.03
C CYS A 143 -2.43 0.80 11.66
N LEU A 144 -1.72 -0.09 12.36
CA LEU A 144 -1.81 -1.53 12.16
C LEU A 144 -3.19 -2.07 12.48
N THR A 145 -3.74 -1.66 13.62
CA THR A 145 -5.05 -2.14 14.07
C THR A 145 -6.15 -1.67 13.12
N MET A 146 -6.04 -0.45 12.61
CA MET A 146 -6.94 0.11 11.60
C MET A 146 -6.89 -0.70 10.30
N LEU A 147 -5.70 -0.92 9.72
CA LEU A 147 -5.54 -1.71 8.49
C LEU A 147 -6.02 -3.15 8.66
N TRP A 148 -5.72 -3.75 9.82
CA TRP A 148 -6.20 -5.10 10.14
C TRP A 148 -7.72 -5.15 10.21
N SER A 149 -8.34 -4.16 10.85
CA SER A 149 -9.78 -4.06 10.99
C SER A 149 -10.47 -3.86 9.64
N MET A 150 -9.98 -2.95 8.82
CA MET A 150 -10.52 -2.72 7.46
C MET A 150 -10.42 -3.99 6.60
N THR A 151 -9.29 -4.70 6.68
CA THR A 151 -9.09 -5.98 6.00
C THR A 151 -10.07 -7.03 6.49
N SER A 152 -10.30 -7.10 7.81
CA SER A 152 -11.21 -8.05 8.44
C SER A 152 -12.67 -7.77 8.06
N GLU A 153 -13.10 -6.51 8.12
CA GLU A 153 -14.47 -6.10 7.74
C GLU A 153 -14.73 -6.40 6.26
N LEU A 154 -13.77 -6.10 5.38
CA LEU A 154 -13.87 -6.44 3.97
C LEU A 154 -13.99 -7.95 3.76
N ALA A 155 -13.15 -8.75 4.42
CA ALA A 155 -13.18 -10.20 4.30
C ALA A 155 -14.48 -10.84 4.79
N HIS A 156 -15.12 -10.26 5.82
CA HIS A 156 -16.33 -10.85 6.43
C HIS A 156 -17.62 -10.41 5.74
N ARG A 157 -17.66 -9.20 5.19
CA ARG A 157 -18.90 -8.60 4.67
C ARG A 157 -19.02 -8.66 3.16
N THR A 158 -17.98 -9.09 2.46
CA THR A 158 -17.95 -9.11 1.00
C THR A 158 -17.60 -10.47 0.45
N THR A 159 -17.91 -10.65 -0.83
CA THR A 159 -17.57 -11.83 -1.60
C THR A 159 -16.23 -11.66 -2.30
N ARG A 160 -15.61 -12.76 -2.73
CA ARG A 160 -14.33 -12.72 -3.49
C ARG A 160 -14.41 -11.87 -4.76
N THR A 161 -15.58 -11.78 -5.38
CA THR A 161 -15.80 -10.99 -6.60
C THR A 161 -15.79 -9.49 -6.33
N GLU A 162 -16.03 -9.06 -5.09
CA GLU A 162 -15.99 -7.65 -4.68
C GLU A 162 -14.59 -7.21 -4.24
N HIS A 163 -13.67 -8.16 -4.00
CA HIS A 163 -12.31 -7.83 -3.55
C HIS A 163 -11.48 -7.16 -4.65
N LEU A 164 -11.54 -7.65 -5.89
CA LEU A 164 -10.73 -7.11 -6.99
C LEU A 164 -11.04 -5.63 -7.27
N PRO A 165 -12.31 -5.21 -7.41
CA PRO A 165 -12.63 -3.79 -7.60
C PRO A 165 -12.08 -2.88 -6.50
N VAL A 166 -12.09 -3.35 -5.25
CA VAL A 166 -11.54 -2.59 -4.11
C VAL A 166 -10.01 -2.48 -4.22
N VAL A 167 -9.33 -3.59 -4.51
CA VAL A 167 -7.87 -3.61 -4.69
C VAL A 167 -7.44 -2.71 -5.83
N ASP A 168 -8.12 -2.80 -6.98
CA ASP A 168 -7.81 -1.99 -8.16
C ASP A 168 -8.05 -0.50 -7.89
N ALA A 169 -9.19 -0.13 -7.30
CA ALA A 169 -9.50 1.25 -6.96
C ALA A 169 -8.49 1.85 -5.96
N ALA A 170 -8.12 1.10 -4.92
CA ALA A 170 -7.12 1.53 -3.96
C ALA A 170 -5.73 1.64 -4.60
N ALA A 171 -5.35 0.69 -5.45
CA ALA A 171 -4.09 0.73 -6.17
C ALA A 171 -4.03 1.92 -7.15
N ASP A 172 -5.13 2.23 -7.84
CA ASP A 172 -5.23 3.36 -8.75
C ASP A 172 -5.14 4.69 -8.01
N SER A 173 -5.78 4.80 -6.84
CA SER A 173 -5.69 6.00 -6.00
C SER A 173 -4.26 6.29 -5.53
N LEU A 174 -3.48 5.24 -5.28
CA LEU A 174 -2.08 5.34 -4.81
C LEU A 174 -1.06 5.34 -5.96
N ARG A 175 -1.50 5.08 -7.20
CA ARG A 175 -0.61 5.06 -8.36
C ARG A 175 -0.43 6.47 -8.88
N GLY A 176 0.78 6.99 -8.79
CA GLY A 176 1.13 8.22 -9.49
C GLY A 176 1.04 8.03 -11.02
N PRO A 177 0.91 9.10 -11.80
CA PRO A 177 0.75 9.07 -13.27
C PRO A 177 1.91 8.43 -14.02
N ARG A 178 2.95 8.07 -13.31
CA ARG A 178 4.17 7.41 -13.81
C ARG A 178 4.27 5.94 -13.46
N ALA A 179 3.17 5.26 -13.24
CA ALA A 179 3.22 3.80 -13.16
C ALA A 179 3.99 3.28 -14.38
N PRO A 180 5.04 2.46 -14.18
CA PRO A 180 5.88 2.01 -15.28
C PRO A 180 5.01 1.33 -16.33
N THR A 181 5.10 1.84 -17.56
CA THR A 181 4.42 1.26 -18.69
C THR A 181 5.02 -0.14 -18.92
N ALA A 182 4.24 -1.20 -18.72
CA ALA A 182 4.61 -2.59 -18.99
C ALA A 182 5.88 -3.08 -18.25
N MET A 183 5.81 -3.19 -16.93
CA MET A 183 6.78 -3.95 -16.15
C MET A 183 6.58 -5.45 -16.40
N ARG A 184 7.67 -6.21 -16.50
CA ARG A 184 7.56 -7.68 -16.56
C ARG A 184 6.99 -8.20 -15.24
N PRO A 185 6.16 -9.25 -15.25
CA PRO A 185 5.52 -9.74 -14.03
C PRO A 185 6.50 -10.06 -12.89
N ASP A 186 7.65 -10.66 -13.19
CA ASP A 186 8.70 -10.96 -12.22
C ASP A 186 9.35 -9.71 -11.62
N GLU A 187 9.55 -8.68 -12.41
CA GLU A 187 10.04 -7.37 -11.95
C GLU A 187 9.00 -6.65 -11.10
N GLY A 188 7.73 -6.71 -11.50
CA GLY A 188 6.62 -6.11 -10.77
C GLY A 188 6.39 -6.73 -9.41
N VAL A 189 6.42 -8.06 -9.30
CA VAL A 189 6.32 -8.75 -8.01
C VAL A 189 7.48 -8.37 -7.10
N ARG A 190 8.71 -8.38 -7.62
CA ARG A 190 9.90 -8.00 -6.85
C ARG A 190 9.81 -6.55 -6.38
N ALA A 191 9.50 -5.62 -7.27
CA ALA A 191 9.37 -4.20 -6.93
C ALA A 191 8.26 -3.91 -5.91
N ALA A 192 7.15 -4.68 -5.94
CA ALA A 192 6.08 -4.56 -4.95
C ALA A 192 6.57 -4.94 -3.54
N VAL A 193 7.28 -6.06 -3.43
CA VAL A 193 7.76 -6.58 -2.14
C VAL A 193 8.94 -5.76 -1.61
N GLU A 194 9.85 -5.31 -2.48
CA GLU A 194 10.93 -4.37 -2.13
C GLU A 194 10.38 -3.03 -1.62
N HIS A 195 9.26 -2.56 -2.18
CA HIS A 195 8.61 -1.36 -1.67
C HIS A 195 8.08 -1.55 -0.24
N LEU A 196 7.43 -2.67 0.05
CA LEU A 196 6.94 -2.99 1.41
C LEU A 196 8.08 -3.08 2.43
N GLU A 197 9.24 -3.60 2.03
CA GLU A 197 10.45 -3.61 2.87
C GLU A 197 11.01 -2.18 3.05
N HIS A 198 11.08 -1.41 1.98
CA HIS A 198 11.57 -0.02 2.02
C HIS A 198 10.77 0.87 2.97
N VAL A 199 9.44 0.72 2.98
CA VAL A 199 8.57 1.47 3.89
C VAL A 199 8.52 0.87 5.30
N GLY A 200 9.18 -0.25 5.56
CA GLY A 200 9.24 -0.90 6.86
C GLY A 200 8.01 -1.73 7.22
N PHE A 201 7.12 -1.99 6.27
CA PHE A 201 5.93 -2.84 6.48
C PHE A 201 6.27 -4.34 6.49
N VAL A 202 7.42 -4.69 5.94
CA VAL A 202 8.08 -6.00 5.99
C VAL A 202 9.51 -5.76 6.44
N GLY A 203 10.04 -6.57 7.34
CA GLY A 203 11.41 -6.44 7.84
C GLY A 203 12.45 -7.05 6.91
N SER A 204 12.07 -8.11 6.17
CA SER A 204 12.92 -8.75 5.15
C SER A 204 12.06 -9.46 4.11
N GLN A 205 12.59 -9.63 2.91
CA GLN A 205 11.89 -10.31 1.83
C GLN A 205 12.82 -11.12 0.93
N SER A 206 12.26 -12.10 0.24
CA SER A 206 12.90 -12.75 -0.91
C SER A 206 11.85 -13.20 -1.92
N VAL A 207 12.17 -13.10 -3.19
CA VAL A 207 11.30 -13.53 -4.30
C VAL A 207 12.07 -14.53 -5.17
N SER A 208 11.49 -15.69 -5.37
CA SER A 208 12.03 -16.75 -6.23
C SER A 208 10.96 -17.31 -7.16
N PRO A 209 11.33 -17.88 -8.31
CA PRO A 209 10.38 -18.60 -9.16
C PRO A 209 9.77 -19.79 -8.41
N ALA A 210 8.46 -19.96 -8.51
CA ALA A 210 7.78 -21.15 -8.00
C ALA A 210 7.77 -22.29 -9.05
N ARG A 211 7.41 -23.51 -8.64
CA ARG A 211 7.15 -24.59 -9.60
C ARG A 211 5.94 -24.21 -10.47
N GLY A 212 6.09 -24.24 -11.79
CA GLY A 212 5.11 -23.75 -12.74
C GLY A 212 5.20 -22.23 -12.94
N ASP A 213 4.09 -21.60 -13.37
CA ASP A 213 4.04 -20.17 -13.61
C ASP A 213 3.66 -19.45 -12.29
N GLY A 214 4.62 -18.84 -11.64
CA GLY A 214 4.36 -18.07 -10.40
C GLY A 214 5.61 -17.74 -9.62
N TRP A 215 5.39 -17.17 -8.44
CA TRP A 215 6.44 -16.68 -7.55
C TRP A 215 6.23 -17.22 -6.15
N GLU A 216 7.33 -17.59 -5.52
CA GLU A 216 7.40 -17.85 -4.10
C GLU A 216 8.01 -16.64 -3.40
N VAL A 217 7.24 -16.01 -2.54
CA VAL A 217 7.63 -14.82 -1.78
C VAL A 217 7.77 -15.20 -0.32
N THR A 218 8.94 -14.97 0.26
CA THR A 218 9.12 -15.09 1.70
C THR A 218 9.15 -13.69 2.31
N LEU A 219 8.33 -13.48 3.33
CA LEU A 219 8.25 -12.24 4.11
C LEU A 219 8.70 -12.52 5.54
N GLY A 220 9.63 -11.74 6.06
CA GLY A 220 10.00 -11.74 7.47
C GLY A 220 9.47 -10.49 8.16
N GLU A 221 9.01 -10.64 9.40
CA GLU A 221 8.48 -9.54 10.21
C GLU A 221 7.38 -8.74 9.51
N TYR A 222 6.47 -9.44 8.84
CA TYR A 222 5.32 -8.81 8.21
C TYR A 222 4.39 -8.22 9.28
N ALA A 223 4.12 -6.91 9.17
CA ALA A 223 3.47 -6.14 10.23
C ALA A 223 2.06 -6.66 10.63
N LEU A 224 1.30 -7.24 9.69
CA LEU A 224 -0.06 -7.75 9.94
C LEU A 224 -0.13 -9.26 10.22
N ALA A 225 0.98 -9.99 10.17
CA ALA A 225 0.99 -11.46 10.16
C ALA A 225 0.58 -12.16 11.47
N GLU A 226 0.52 -11.47 12.60
CA GLU A 226 0.64 -12.15 13.90
C GLU A 226 -0.68 -12.54 14.59
N ARG A 227 -1.87 -12.26 14.05
CA ARG A 227 -3.05 -12.25 14.94
C ARG A 227 -4.09 -13.35 14.79
N THR A 228 -4.14 -14.14 13.69
CA THR A 228 -5.34 -14.97 13.48
C THR A 228 -5.19 -16.33 12.77
N GLY A 229 -3.99 -16.83 12.51
CA GLY A 229 -3.82 -18.03 11.65
C GLY A 229 -4.17 -17.78 10.17
N ARG A 230 -4.51 -16.55 9.82
CA ARG A 230 -4.70 -16.05 8.46
C ARG A 230 -3.68 -14.97 8.18
N LEU A 231 -3.23 -14.89 6.95
CA LEU A 231 -2.37 -13.81 6.50
C LEU A 231 -3.21 -12.75 5.79
N PRO A 232 -3.30 -11.51 6.32
CA PRO A 232 -3.89 -10.40 5.60
C PRO A 232 -3.06 -10.06 4.37
N THR A 233 -3.63 -10.17 3.18
CA THR A 233 -2.93 -9.95 1.91
C THR A 233 -3.27 -8.62 1.26
N LEU A 234 -4.27 -7.89 1.77
CA LEU A 234 -4.78 -6.67 1.14
C LEU A 234 -3.69 -5.61 0.85
N PRO A 235 -2.79 -5.24 1.78
CA PRO A 235 -1.72 -4.29 1.46
C PRO A 235 -0.73 -4.82 0.42
N ILE A 236 -0.48 -6.13 0.41
CA ILE A 236 0.38 -6.79 -0.59
C ILE A 236 -0.31 -6.77 -1.96
N SER A 237 -1.61 -7.06 -2.00
CA SER A 237 -2.44 -7.02 -3.22
C SER A 237 -2.43 -5.64 -3.85
N ILE A 238 -2.61 -4.59 -3.05
CA ILE A 238 -2.56 -3.20 -3.50
C ILE A 238 -1.17 -2.87 -4.06
N ALA A 239 -0.10 -3.24 -3.35
CA ALA A 239 1.27 -3.01 -3.81
C ALA A 239 1.59 -3.74 -5.13
N LEU A 240 1.05 -4.95 -5.33
CA LEU A 240 1.15 -5.70 -6.57
C LEU A 240 0.34 -5.04 -7.70
N ALA A 241 -0.93 -4.69 -7.45
CA ALA A 241 -1.81 -4.08 -8.43
C ALA A 241 -1.29 -2.71 -8.91
N GLN A 242 -0.61 -1.94 -8.04
CA GLN A 242 0.05 -0.70 -8.45
C GLN A 242 1.13 -0.92 -9.53
N ARG A 243 1.81 -2.05 -9.51
CA ARG A 243 2.95 -2.37 -10.40
C ARG A 243 2.58 -3.27 -11.56
N LEU A 244 1.49 -4.01 -11.43
CA LEU A 244 0.99 -5.00 -12.37
C LEU A 244 -0.49 -4.78 -12.69
N PRO A 245 -0.90 -3.58 -13.15
CA PRO A 245 -2.31 -3.21 -13.30
C PRO A 245 -3.09 -4.08 -14.28
N GLU A 246 -2.40 -4.69 -15.25
CA GLU A 246 -3.03 -5.51 -16.30
C GLU A 246 -2.78 -7.01 -16.11
N THR A 247 -2.11 -7.40 -15.03
CA THR A 247 -1.76 -8.79 -14.77
C THR A 247 -2.59 -9.32 -13.60
N PRO A 248 -3.67 -10.06 -13.86
CA PRO A 248 -4.44 -10.65 -12.77
C PRO A 248 -3.59 -11.72 -12.06
N PHE A 249 -3.66 -11.72 -10.74
CA PHE A 249 -2.93 -12.65 -9.89
C PHE A 249 -3.82 -13.19 -8.77
N ARG A 250 -3.38 -14.29 -8.16
CA ARG A 250 -4.00 -14.87 -6.97
C ARG A 250 -2.94 -15.32 -5.97
N PHE A 251 -3.30 -15.36 -4.71
CA PHE A 251 -2.52 -16.02 -3.68
C PHE A 251 -2.97 -17.47 -3.56
N ALA A 252 -2.15 -18.40 -4.00
CA ALA A 252 -2.50 -19.81 -4.10
C ALA A 252 -2.30 -20.56 -2.77
N ALA A 253 -1.31 -20.16 -1.98
CA ALA A 253 -1.02 -20.75 -0.68
C ALA A 253 -0.23 -19.78 0.21
N THR A 254 -0.33 -19.97 1.52
CA THR A 254 0.53 -19.33 2.50
C THR A 254 0.91 -20.29 3.62
N THR A 255 2.18 -20.29 4.01
CA THR A 255 2.74 -21.19 5.01
C THR A 255 3.55 -20.39 6.03
N PRO A 256 3.25 -20.53 7.33
CA PRO A 256 4.11 -19.98 8.36
C PRO A 256 5.41 -20.77 8.46
N LEU A 257 6.55 -20.08 8.45
CA LEU A 257 7.89 -20.70 8.50
C LEU A 257 8.51 -20.64 9.91
N GLY A 258 7.79 -20.17 10.92
CA GLY A 258 8.36 -19.82 12.22
C GLY A 258 9.14 -18.49 12.18
N ASP A 259 9.61 -18.01 13.35
CA ASP A 259 10.41 -16.78 13.49
C ASP A 259 9.79 -15.56 12.78
N ARG A 260 8.46 -15.40 12.86
CA ARG A 260 7.69 -14.32 12.22
C ARG A 260 7.87 -14.27 10.69
N ARG A 261 8.19 -15.39 10.06
CA ARG A 261 8.35 -15.51 8.62
C ARG A 261 7.17 -16.24 7.98
N TRP A 262 6.79 -15.78 6.80
CA TRP A 262 5.72 -16.35 6.00
C TRP A 262 6.19 -16.59 4.58
N ARG A 263 5.74 -17.70 4.01
CA ARG A 263 5.91 -18.01 2.59
C ARG A 263 4.56 -17.86 1.91
N LEU A 264 4.52 -17.09 0.83
CA LEU A 264 3.35 -16.91 -0.02
C LEU A 264 3.65 -17.44 -1.41
N ARG A 265 2.68 -18.12 -1.99
CA ARG A 265 2.69 -18.48 -3.39
C ARG A 265 1.76 -17.56 -4.16
N ILE A 266 2.32 -16.79 -5.09
CA ILE A 266 1.60 -15.87 -5.98
C ILE A 266 1.61 -16.51 -7.38
N GLU A 267 0.46 -16.60 -8.01
CA GLU A 267 0.31 -17.16 -9.36
C GLU A 267 -0.42 -16.17 -10.27
N PRO A 268 -0.03 -16.06 -11.56
CA PRO A 268 -0.88 -15.42 -12.54
C PRO A 268 -2.19 -16.22 -12.67
N GLY A 269 -3.32 -15.56 -12.79
CA GLY A 269 -4.58 -16.27 -12.89
C GLY A 269 -5.75 -15.37 -13.21
N ALA A 270 -6.63 -15.83 -14.10
CA ALA A 270 -7.80 -15.08 -14.53
C ALA A 270 -8.88 -14.92 -13.43
N VAL A 271 -8.84 -15.75 -12.39
CA VAL A 271 -9.75 -15.66 -11.25
C VAL A 271 -8.95 -15.23 -10.03
N PRO A 272 -9.08 -13.98 -9.58
CA PRO A 272 -8.42 -13.50 -8.39
C PRO A 272 -8.91 -14.25 -7.15
N ASP A 273 -7.98 -14.66 -6.29
CA ASP A 273 -8.28 -15.29 -5.00
C ASP A 273 -7.27 -14.86 -3.94
N GLY A 274 -7.67 -14.85 -2.69
CA GLY A 274 -6.82 -14.52 -1.56
C GLY A 274 -6.38 -13.04 -1.52
N LEU A 275 -7.04 -12.13 -2.26
CA LEU A 275 -6.61 -10.72 -2.37
C LEU A 275 -6.72 -9.93 -1.07
N VAL A 276 -7.61 -10.33 -0.16
CA VAL A 276 -7.84 -9.63 1.11
C VAL A 276 -7.17 -10.37 2.26
N SER A 277 -7.36 -11.67 2.32
CA SER A 277 -6.69 -12.54 3.29
C SER A 277 -6.69 -13.99 2.81
N ILE A 278 -5.72 -14.78 3.27
CA ILE A 278 -5.59 -16.20 2.97
C ILE A 278 -5.32 -17.00 4.24
N ASP A 279 -5.96 -18.17 4.37
CA ASP A 279 -5.74 -19.07 5.50
C ASP A 279 -4.36 -19.73 5.42
N ALA A 280 -3.68 -19.86 6.56
CA ALA A 280 -2.43 -20.59 6.63
C ALA A 280 -2.65 -22.07 6.24
N THR A 281 -1.81 -22.54 5.32
CA THR A 281 -1.80 -23.95 4.93
C THR A 281 -0.75 -24.67 5.77
N ASP A 282 -1.13 -25.76 6.45
CA ASP A 282 -0.16 -26.63 7.12
C ASP A 282 0.77 -27.28 6.10
N ASP A 283 2.07 -27.16 6.32
CA ASP A 283 3.15 -27.67 5.44
C ASP A 283 3.07 -29.19 5.19
N GLN A 284 2.33 -29.94 6.03
CA GLN A 284 2.17 -31.38 5.92
C GLN A 284 1.33 -31.87 4.74
N ARG A 285 0.50 -31.02 4.13
CA ARG A 285 -0.35 -31.45 2.99
C ARG A 285 0.34 -31.33 1.63
N LEU A 286 1.50 -30.69 1.55
CA LEU A 286 2.23 -30.53 0.29
C LEU A 286 3.13 -31.73 -0.04
N TYR A 287 3.40 -32.62 0.94
CA TYR A 287 4.26 -33.80 0.76
C TYR A 287 3.50 -35.12 0.63
N ASP A 288 2.18 -35.16 0.95
CA ASP A 288 1.38 -36.40 0.92
C ASP A 288 0.81 -36.76 -0.47
N THR A 289 1.02 -35.96 -1.51
CA THR A 289 0.52 -36.25 -2.87
C THR A 289 1.48 -37.05 -3.75
N ASP A 290 2.69 -37.33 -3.29
CA ASP A 290 3.71 -38.09 -4.09
C ASP A 290 3.93 -39.53 -3.62
N SER A 291 3.05 -40.12 -2.80
CA SER A 291 3.22 -41.50 -2.29
C SER A 291 2.22 -42.52 -2.82
N GLU A 292 1.46 -42.22 -3.87
CA GLU A 292 0.64 -43.25 -4.55
C GLU A 292 1.01 -43.32 -6.04
N TYR A 293 2.14 -44.01 -6.31
CA TYR A 293 2.34 -44.81 -7.54
C TYR A 293 3.36 -45.88 -7.27
#